data_e75da7fa04f3d3b78ff81cbfbf72a830
#
_entry.id   e75da7fa04f3d3b78ff81cbfbf72a830
#
_cell.length_a   1.000
_cell.length_b   1.000
_cell.length_c   1.000
_cell.angle_alpha   90.00
_cell.angle_beta   90.00
_cell.angle_gamma   90.00
#
_symmetry.space_group_name_H-M   'P 1'
#
loop_
_entity.id
_entity.type
_entity.pdbx_description
1 polymer ?
#
loop_
_entity_poly.entity_id
_entity_poly.type
_entity_poly.pdbx_seq_one_letter_code
_entity_poly.pdbx_strand_id
1 'polypeptide(L)'
;RIEYIENYSRTLNIRLTDNKTIQSIFIRKSFDEEIRQVIKNGGFVQVHKSFLVNMCHVEKLAPGSVIMKSGTRIPVSKTRTADVKKEYLKFVSEQYQ
;
A
#
# COMPACT_ATOMS: atom_id res chain seq x y z
N ARG A 1 -8.06 -8.77 2.32
CA ARG A 1 -9.30 -8.02 2.29
C ARG A 1 -9.10 -6.53 2.07
N ILE A 2 -8.06 -5.96 2.68
CA ILE A 2 -7.69 -4.59 2.40
C ILE A 2 -6.77 -4.59 1.18
N GLU A 3 -7.16 -3.82 0.18
CA GLU A 3 -6.36 -3.69 -1.03
C GLU A 3 -5.26 -2.65 -0.83
N TYR A 4 -5.66 -1.44 -0.38
CA TYR A 4 -4.71 -0.38 -0.07
C TYR A 4 -5.36 0.64 0.86
N ILE A 5 -4.52 1.49 1.45
CA ILE A 5 -4.98 2.57 2.31
C ILE A 5 -4.42 3.88 1.76
N GLU A 6 -5.28 4.85 1.60
CA GLU A 6 -4.90 6.18 1.15
C GLU A 6 -5.15 7.18 2.26
N ASN A 7 -4.16 8.05 2.50
CA ASN A 7 -4.34 9.18 3.41
C ASN A 7 -4.71 10.40 2.59
N TYR A 8 -5.91 10.91 2.80
CA TYR A 8 -6.37 12.11 2.14
C TYR A 8 -6.95 13.05 3.17
N SER A 9 -6.37 14.24 3.27
CA SER A 9 -6.87 15.27 4.19
C SER A 9 -7.01 14.74 5.63
N ARG A 10 -5.98 14.04 6.11
CA ARG A 10 -5.89 13.47 7.45
C ARG A 10 -7.00 12.46 7.75
N THR A 11 -7.53 11.86 6.72
CA THR A 11 -8.50 10.77 6.85
C THR A 11 -7.95 9.56 6.13
N LEU A 12 -8.02 8.41 6.76
CA LEU A 12 -7.63 7.16 6.12
C LEU A 12 -8.81 6.63 5.32
N ASN A 13 -8.60 6.41 4.05
CA ASN A 13 -9.58 5.78 3.17
C ASN A 13 -9.09 4.36 2.90
N ILE A 14 -9.82 3.39 3.40
CA ILE A 14 -9.44 1.99 3.27
C ILE A 14 -10.23 1.37 2.13
N ARG A 15 -9.50 0.92 1.10
CA ARG A 15 -10.12 0.26 -0.05
C ARG A 15 -10.09 -1.24 0.15
N LEU A 16 -11.24 -1.86 0.09
CA LEU A 16 -11.36 -3.31 0.19
C LEU A 16 -11.33 -3.94 -1.19
N THR A 17 -11.03 -5.24 -1.23
CA THR A 17 -10.87 -5.96 -2.49
C THR A 17 -12.14 -6.08 -3.31
N ASP A 18 -13.29 -5.83 -2.70
CA ASP A 18 -14.58 -5.87 -3.41
C ASP A 18 -14.98 -4.50 -3.96
N ASN A 19 -14.03 -3.60 -4.08
CA ASN A 19 -14.21 -2.22 -4.56
C ASN A 19 -14.98 -1.31 -3.63
N LYS A 20 -15.24 -1.74 -2.42
CA LYS A 20 -15.85 -0.88 -1.41
C LYS A 20 -14.78 -0.05 -0.74
N THR A 21 -15.07 1.21 -0.51
CA THR A 21 -14.19 2.09 0.23
C THR A 21 -14.81 2.36 1.58
N ILE A 22 -14.06 2.05 2.63
CA ILE A 22 -14.49 2.35 3.98
C ILE A 22 -13.69 3.56 4.44
N GLN A 23 -14.39 4.65 4.73
CA GLN A 23 -13.74 5.81 5.26
C GLN A 23 -13.44 5.58 6.73
N SER A 24 -12.20 5.76 7.10
CA SER A 24 -11.77 5.54 8.46
C SER A 24 -11.83 6.85 9.25
N ILE A 25 -11.29 6.82 10.45
CA ILE A 25 -11.33 7.97 11.34
C ILE A 25 -10.31 9.01 10.91
N PHE A 26 -10.54 10.24 11.35
CA PHE A 26 -9.59 11.33 11.25
C PHE A 26 -8.35 11.00 12.09
N ILE A 27 -7.16 11.12 11.50
CA ILE A 27 -5.93 10.77 12.21
C ILE A 27 -5.29 12.03 12.81
N ARG A 28 -4.75 11.88 14.01
CA ARG A 28 -4.06 12.97 14.70
C ARG A 28 -2.56 12.89 14.53
N LYS A 29 -2.07 11.67 14.31
CA LYS A 29 -0.65 11.44 14.03
C LYS A 29 -0.42 11.51 12.54
N SER A 30 0.85 11.50 12.12
CA SER A 30 1.16 11.44 10.71
C SER A 30 0.72 10.09 10.15
N PHE A 31 0.53 10.03 8.84
CA PHE A 31 0.19 8.79 8.18
C PHE A 31 1.27 7.73 8.45
N ASP A 32 2.54 8.14 8.40
CA ASP A 32 3.65 7.24 8.64
C ASP A 32 3.56 6.57 10.00
N GLU A 33 3.15 7.33 11.02
CA GLU A 33 2.99 6.77 12.36
C GLU A 33 1.78 5.85 12.46
N GLU A 34 0.68 6.23 11.81
CA GLU A 34 -0.54 5.44 11.88
C GLU A 34 -0.38 4.07 11.22
N ILE A 35 0.36 3.99 10.13
CA ILE A 35 0.51 2.73 9.39
C ILE A 35 1.68 1.87 9.89
N ARG A 36 2.47 2.38 10.83
CA ARG A 36 3.66 1.65 11.29
C ARG A 36 3.32 0.25 11.78
N GLN A 37 2.24 0.12 12.54
CA GLN A 37 1.83 -1.18 13.06
C GLN A 37 1.38 -2.12 11.94
N VAL A 38 0.71 -1.58 10.93
CA VAL A 38 0.26 -2.36 9.78
C VAL A 38 1.46 -2.93 9.02
N ILE A 39 2.46 -2.08 8.78
CA ILE A 39 3.68 -2.51 8.11
C ILE A 39 4.40 -3.58 8.93
N LYS A 40 4.44 -3.41 10.24
CA LYS A 40 5.10 -4.34 11.13
C LYS A 40 4.48 -5.74 11.08
N ASN A 41 3.18 -5.81 10.83
CA ASN A 41 2.48 -7.09 10.73
C ASN A 41 2.78 -7.82 9.42
N GLY A 42 3.43 -7.17 8.47
CA GLY A 42 3.87 -7.80 7.23
C GLY A 42 2.85 -7.73 6.11
N GLY A 43 3.33 -7.89 4.89
CA GLY A 43 2.46 -7.95 3.72
C GLY A 43 2.09 -6.60 3.12
N PHE A 44 2.40 -5.50 3.79
CA PHE A 44 2.10 -4.15 3.29
C PHE A 44 3.38 -3.38 3.06
N VAL A 45 3.36 -2.49 2.06
CA VAL A 45 4.50 -1.62 1.79
C VAL A 45 3.98 -0.21 1.48
N GLN A 46 4.66 0.80 2.03
CA GLN A 46 4.32 2.18 1.74
C GLN A 46 5.01 2.58 0.45
N VAL A 47 4.19 2.92 -0.56
CA VAL A 47 4.71 3.24 -1.90
C VAL A 47 4.76 4.74 -2.16
N HIS A 48 4.09 5.51 -1.32
CA HIS A 48 3.95 6.95 -1.49
C HIS A 48 3.66 7.54 -0.11
N LYS A 49 3.92 8.84 0.07
CA LYS A 49 3.63 9.47 1.37
C LYS A 49 2.18 9.32 1.79
N SER A 50 1.29 9.06 0.82
CA SER A 50 -0.14 8.94 1.07
C SER A 50 -0.72 7.57 0.78
N PHE A 51 0.11 6.58 0.41
CA PHE A 51 -0.41 5.27 0.01
C PHE A 51 0.35 4.12 0.65
N LEU A 52 -0.41 3.19 1.21
CA LEU A 52 0.09 1.92 1.71
C LEU A 52 -0.65 0.82 0.96
N VAL A 53 0.07 -0.10 0.32
CA VAL A 53 -0.56 -1.16 -0.47
C VAL A 53 -0.34 -2.52 0.15
N ASN A 54 -1.32 -3.40 -0.03
CA ASN A 54 -1.23 -4.80 0.36
C ASN A 54 -0.59 -5.55 -0.80
N MET A 55 0.62 -6.08 -0.58
CA MET A 55 1.40 -6.69 -1.66
C MET A 55 0.73 -7.93 -2.25
N CYS A 56 -0.10 -8.61 -1.49
CA CYS A 56 -0.76 -9.80 -1.99
C CYS A 56 -1.81 -9.46 -3.07
N HIS A 57 -2.19 -8.20 -3.19
CA HIS A 57 -3.14 -7.74 -4.21
C HIS A 57 -2.48 -6.91 -5.31
N VAL A 58 -1.15 -6.95 -5.38
CA VAL A 58 -0.41 -6.27 -6.44
C VAL A 58 -0.30 -7.19 -7.65
N GLU A 59 -0.68 -6.68 -8.81
CA GLU A 59 -0.54 -7.41 -10.07
C GLU A 59 0.90 -7.31 -10.57
N LYS A 60 1.42 -6.08 -10.62
CA LYS A 60 2.79 -5.87 -11.10
C LYS A 60 3.27 -4.47 -10.72
N LEU A 61 4.58 -4.30 -10.76
CA LEU A 61 5.20 -2.98 -10.64
C LEU A 61 5.38 -2.41 -12.04
N ALA A 62 5.11 -1.12 -12.18
CA ALA A 62 5.28 -0.39 -13.43
C ALA A 62 6.13 0.84 -13.15
N PRO A 63 6.71 1.49 -14.19
CA PRO A 63 7.47 2.71 -13.96
C PRO A 63 6.60 3.76 -13.26
N GLY A 64 7.03 4.18 -12.07
CA GLY A 64 6.34 5.21 -11.30
C GLY A 64 5.04 4.79 -10.68
N SER A 65 4.66 3.52 -10.72
CA SER A 65 3.39 3.09 -10.14
C SER A 65 3.36 1.61 -9.82
N VAL A 66 2.37 1.25 -9.00
CA VAL A 66 2.03 -0.14 -8.71
C VAL A 66 0.66 -0.38 -9.32
N ILE A 67 0.51 -1.49 -10.05
CA ILE A 67 -0.77 -1.87 -10.62
C ILE A 67 -1.37 -2.95 -9.73
N MET A 68 -2.53 -2.67 -9.17
CA MET A 68 -3.22 -3.64 -8.32
C MET A 68 -3.98 -4.64 -9.17
N LYS A 69 -4.31 -5.79 -8.61
CA LYS A 69 -5.07 -6.82 -9.34
C LYS A 69 -6.43 -6.31 -9.78
N SER A 70 -6.97 -5.32 -9.08
CA SER A 70 -8.22 -4.66 -9.46
C SER A 70 -8.07 -3.77 -10.68
N GLY A 71 -6.85 -3.50 -11.12
CA GLY A 71 -6.56 -2.57 -12.20
C GLY A 71 -6.24 -1.18 -11.72
N THR A 72 -6.40 -0.90 -10.44
CA THR A 72 -6.11 0.42 -9.89
C THR A 72 -4.61 0.70 -9.96
N ARG A 73 -4.25 1.89 -10.41
CA ARG A 73 -2.85 2.32 -10.50
C ARG A 73 -2.53 3.24 -9.32
N ILE A 74 -1.55 2.86 -8.52
CA ILE A 74 -1.15 3.61 -7.33
C ILE A 74 0.21 4.25 -7.60
N PRO A 75 0.37 5.57 -7.39
CA PRO A 75 1.66 6.22 -7.63
C PRO A 75 2.72 5.78 -6.63
N VAL A 76 3.95 5.69 -7.09
CA VAL A 76 5.11 5.37 -6.26
C VAL A 76 6.02 6.59 -6.23
N SER A 77 6.41 7.03 -5.03
CA SER A 77 7.35 8.13 -4.89
C SER A 77 8.70 7.73 -5.47
N LYS A 78 9.38 8.67 -6.11
CA LYS A 78 10.72 8.43 -6.62
C LYS A 78 11.65 7.88 -5.55
N THR A 79 11.59 8.47 -4.37
CA THR A 79 12.48 8.10 -3.27
C THR A 79 12.17 6.73 -2.70
N ARG A 80 11.00 6.18 -3.00
CA ARG A 80 10.60 4.87 -2.48
C ARG A 80 10.68 3.76 -3.50
N THR A 81 11.01 4.07 -4.75
CA THR A 81 11.00 3.09 -5.84
C THR A 81 11.87 1.88 -5.54
N ALA A 82 13.10 2.10 -5.09
CA ALA A 82 14.02 1.00 -4.81
C ALA A 82 13.52 0.12 -3.65
N ASP A 83 13.02 0.75 -2.60
CA ASP A 83 12.51 0.02 -1.43
C ASP A 83 11.27 -0.79 -1.78
N VAL A 84 10.37 -0.20 -2.57
CA VAL A 84 9.15 -0.88 -2.99
C VAL A 84 9.50 -2.13 -3.79
N LYS A 85 10.43 -2.00 -4.74
CA LYS A 85 10.86 -3.12 -5.55
C LYS A 85 11.48 -4.22 -4.68
N LYS A 86 12.34 -3.83 -3.73
CA LYS A 86 12.99 -4.77 -2.84
C LYS A 86 11.97 -5.53 -1.98
N GLU A 87 11.04 -4.80 -1.38
CA GLU A 87 10.04 -5.40 -0.50
C GLU A 87 9.10 -6.30 -1.27
N TYR A 88 8.73 -5.91 -2.47
CA TYR A 88 7.83 -6.71 -3.29
C TYR A 88 8.51 -8.02 -3.74
N LEU A 89 9.78 -7.94 -4.17
CA LEU A 89 10.50 -9.14 -4.57
C LEU A 89 10.68 -10.09 -3.40
N LYS A 90 10.95 -9.54 -2.21
CA LYS A 90 11.04 -10.35 -1.02
C LYS A 90 9.71 -11.03 -0.71
N PHE A 91 8.62 -10.30 -0.80
CA PHE A 91 7.29 -10.83 -0.55
C PHE A 91 6.97 -11.98 -1.52
N VAL A 92 7.20 -11.77 -2.82
CA VAL A 92 6.94 -12.77 -3.84
C VAL A 92 7.79 -14.01 -3.58
N SER A 93 9.07 -13.82 -3.25
CA SER A 93 9.98 -14.91 -2.96
C SER A 93 9.47 -15.76 -1.79
N GLU A 94 8.93 -15.14 -0.78
CA GLU A 94 8.42 -15.85 0.40
C GLU A 94 7.16 -16.66 0.10
N GLN A 95 6.42 -16.29 -0.95
CA GLN A 95 5.22 -17.02 -1.34
C GLN A 95 5.53 -18.39 -2.00
N TYR A 96 6.76 -18.57 -2.47
CA TYR A 96 7.14 -19.76 -3.20
C TYR A 96 8.12 -20.66 -2.44
N GLN A 97 8.21 -20.50 -1.13
CA GLN A 97 9.06 -21.36 -0.30
C GLN A 97 8.32 -22.58 0.20
#